data_04c18f5073086b0ac6695b036fb292a3
#
_entry.id   04c18f5073086b0ac6695b036fb292a3
#
_cell.length_a   1.000
_cell.length_b   1.000
_cell.length_c   1.000
_cell.angle_alpha   90.00
_cell.angle_beta   90.00
_cell.angle_gamma   90.00
#
_symmetry.space_group_name_H-M   'P 1'
#
loop_
_entity.id
_entity.type
_entity.pdbx_description
1 polymer ?
#
loop_
_entity_poly.entity_id
_entity_poly.type
_entity_poly.pdbx_seq_one_letter_code
_entity_poly.pdbx_strand_id
1 'polypeptide(L)'
;MRILLINPPSPERLGAPLLGFQHVAAALLRVGHEVRVIDAAARHFTHDANWIAAQVRDFRPRFVGLALFTRWVWHAYRLLPALREAGCLLVAGGAHTTVCPQETLEHGFDVALTGEAELSVVALAQALERGDALASVPGAHVRQSDGSVLQGPAAGFIEDLDALAPPHTAQHLFDPLWYDPSGRESVPGGVLTSRGCPARCTFCANVITGRGFRFRSAASVVHELNALHARSGNSFFPFWDDAFTAKIPRLHDLCAAIERDVQFDLRFSAITRANIVTPDLLRRLKGAGLVHINFGVESGDDEILRIIKKGVSTQHVVRALEWAKAEGLQTACNFMLGFPEDTPATLQRTLRFMQQIAPLVDSFSTLGVAVPFPGTPLYEDHHAALGFTRWWLDEAYSHYADFPAVEDRHRFHRHYIDDANLDLDFFRYDPPTRAMIRECLRFKGEHNLRAMGLLRDPVFEPQAPMAALA
;
A
#
# COMPACT_ATOMS: atom_id res chain seq x y z
N MET A 1 10.93 -18.28 -21.15
CA MET A 1 10.42 -19.34 -20.23
C MET A 1 9.03 -18.99 -19.73
N ARG A 2 8.32 -19.94 -19.06
CA ARG A 2 7.04 -19.72 -18.39
C ARG A 2 7.27 -19.31 -16.93
N ILE A 3 6.58 -18.25 -16.50
CA ILE A 3 6.68 -17.67 -15.15
C ILE A 3 5.27 -17.41 -14.63
N LEU A 4 4.98 -17.85 -13.41
CA LEU A 4 3.72 -17.57 -12.73
C LEU A 4 3.97 -16.60 -11.57
N LEU A 5 3.23 -15.51 -11.55
CA LEU A 5 3.25 -14.55 -10.45
C LEU A 5 1.97 -14.69 -9.63
N ILE A 6 2.09 -14.79 -8.31
CA ILE A 6 0.95 -14.95 -7.39
C ILE A 6 0.98 -13.80 -6.37
N ASN A 7 -0.09 -13.01 -6.32
CA ASN A 7 -0.40 -12.20 -5.15
C ASN A 7 -1.17 -13.10 -4.18
N PRO A 8 -0.60 -13.43 -3.01
CA PRO A 8 -1.20 -14.40 -2.08
C PRO A 8 -2.57 -13.94 -1.57
N PRO A 9 -3.42 -14.85 -1.08
CA PRO A 9 -4.66 -14.49 -0.40
C PRO A 9 -4.39 -13.51 0.73
N SER A 10 -5.29 -12.56 0.89
CA SER A 10 -5.23 -11.55 1.94
C SER A 10 -6.63 -11.35 2.52
N PRO A 11 -6.76 -11.11 3.84
CA PRO A 11 -8.02 -10.67 4.43
C PRO A 11 -8.49 -9.33 3.87
N GLU A 12 -7.55 -8.46 3.50
CA GLU A 12 -7.88 -7.22 2.79
C GLU A 12 -8.04 -7.51 1.30
N ARG A 13 -9.24 -7.29 0.80
CA ARG A 13 -9.60 -7.58 -0.58
C ARG A 13 -9.38 -6.39 -1.47
N LEU A 14 -8.60 -6.59 -2.53
CA LEU A 14 -8.22 -5.55 -3.46
C LEU A 14 -9.30 -5.32 -4.54
N GLY A 15 -9.64 -4.05 -4.76
CA GLY A 15 -10.55 -3.64 -5.84
C GLY A 15 -9.85 -3.35 -7.17
N ALA A 16 -8.52 -3.46 -7.22
CA ALA A 16 -7.70 -3.23 -8.40
C ALA A 16 -6.36 -3.98 -8.28
N PRO A 17 -5.69 -4.30 -9.41
CA PRO A 17 -4.39 -4.94 -9.41
C PRO A 17 -3.32 -4.15 -8.65
N LEU A 18 -2.45 -4.85 -7.93
CA LEU A 18 -1.28 -4.23 -7.31
C LEU A 18 -0.34 -3.67 -8.38
N LEU A 19 -0.03 -2.38 -8.29
CA LEU A 19 0.79 -1.69 -9.28
C LEU A 19 2.22 -2.25 -9.36
N GLY A 20 2.83 -2.57 -8.21
CA GLY A 20 4.15 -3.23 -8.19
C GLY A 20 4.17 -4.57 -8.94
N PHE A 21 3.07 -5.32 -8.87
CA PHE A 21 2.92 -6.58 -9.62
C PHE A 21 2.82 -6.36 -11.13
N GLN A 22 2.12 -5.29 -11.54
CA GLN A 22 2.05 -4.92 -12.96
C GLN A 22 3.44 -4.53 -13.50
N HIS A 23 4.25 -3.79 -12.73
CA HIS A 23 5.62 -3.43 -13.10
C HIS A 23 6.52 -4.66 -13.29
N VAL A 24 6.48 -5.61 -12.35
CA VAL A 24 7.26 -6.86 -12.43
C VAL A 24 6.82 -7.69 -13.63
N ALA A 25 5.52 -7.85 -13.85
CA ALA A 25 4.98 -8.58 -15.00
C ALA A 25 5.37 -7.92 -16.32
N ALA A 26 5.26 -6.59 -16.43
CA ALA A 26 5.65 -5.83 -17.62
C ALA A 26 7.15 -5.98 -17.93
N ALA A 27 8.00 -5.97 -16.91
CA ALA A 27 9.44 -6.18 -17.08
C ALA A 27 9.76 -7.56 -17.69
N LEU A 28 9.10 -8.61 -17.21
CA LEU A 28 9.26 -9.98 -17.72
C LEU A 28 8.70 -10.16 -19.14
N LEU A 29 7.54 -9.57 -19.43
CA LEU A 29 6.94 -9.58 -20.78
C LEU A 29 7.86 -8.90 -21.79
N ARG A 30 8.46 -7.75 -21.43
CA ARG A 30 9.35 -6.98 -22.31
C ARG A 30 10.54 -7.80 -22.81
N VAL A 31 11.03 -8.74 -22.02
CA VAL A 31 12.15 -9.62 -22.40
C VAL A 31 11.70 -10.97 -22.98
N GLY A 32 10.40 -11.11 -23.33
CA GLY A 32 9.88 -12.23 -24.09
C GLY A 32 9.51 -13.46 -23.26
N HIS A 33 9.33 -13.33 -21.93
CA HIS A 33 8.83 -14.45 -21.12
C HIS A 33 7.32 -14.60 -21.25
N GLU A 34 6.83 -15.83 -21.14
CA GLU A 34 5.41 -16.14 -21.00
C GLU A 34 5.03 -16.01 -19.52
N VAL A 35 4.20 -15.01 -19.21
CA VAL A 35 3.82 -14.66 -17.84
C VAL A 35 2.33 -14.92 -17.62
N ARG A 36 1.99 -15.58 -16.53
CA ARG A 36 0.62 -15.62 -15.98
C ARG A 36 0.59 -14.95 -14.59
N VAL A 37 -0.56 -14.41 -14.23
CA VAL A 37 -0.78 -13.80 -12.92
C VAL A 37 -1.98 -14.47 -12.25
N ILE A 38 -1.89 -14.71 -10.94
CA ILE A 38 -3.01 -15.05 -10.06
C ILE A 38 -3.02 -14.00 -8.95
N ASP A 39 -4.07 -13.18 -8.91
CA ASP A 39 -4.27 -12.23 -7.82
C ASP A 39 -5.31 -12.78 -6.84
N ALA A 40 -4.83 -13.60 -5.89
CA ALA A 40 -5.70 -14.22 -4.90
C ALA A 40 -6.17 -13.26 -3.80
N ALA A 41 -5.62 -12.05 -3.73
CA ALA A 41 -6.10 -10.97 -2.89
C ALA A 41 -7.21 -10.13 -3.54
N ALA A 42 -7.50 -10.34 -4.82
CA ALA A 42 -8.55 -9.60 -5.51
C ALA A 42 -9.93 -9.82 -4.87
N ARG A 43 -10.77 -8.78 -4.88
CA ARG A 43 -12.05 -8.72 -4.13
C ARG A 43 -12.98 -9.88 -4.42
N HIS A 44 -13.06 -10.33 -5.68
CA HIS A 44 -13.98 -11.39 -6.13
C HIS A 44 -13.24 -12.69 -6.48
N PHE A 45 -11.98 -12.83 -6.08
CA PHE A 45 -11.27 -14.10 -6.22
C PHE A 45 -11.83 -15.11 -5.21
N THR A 46 -12.33 -16.25 -5.71
CA THR A 46 -13.06 -17.25 -4.89
C THR A 46 -12.38 -18.63 -4.84
N HIS A 47 -11.22 -18.78 -5.52
CA HIS A 47 -10.53 -20.06 -5.58
C HIS A 47 -9.65 -20.31 -4.35
N ASP A 48 -9.48 -21.58 -4.01
CA ASP A 48 -8.66 -22.02 -2.87
C ASP A 48 -7.20 -22.35 -3.27
N ALA A 49 -6.40 -22.77 -2.27
CA ALA A 49 -5.02 -23.16 -2.48
C ALA A 49 -4.86 -24.37 -3.41
N ASN A 50 -5.82 -25.29 -3.44
CA ASN A 50 -5.76 -26.47 -4.31
C ASN A 50 -5.93 -26.07 -5.78
N TRP A 51 -6.83 -25.13 -6.05
CA TRP A 51 -7.00 -24.57 -7.39
C TRP A 51 -5.71 -23.86 -7.84
N ILE A 52 -5.10 -23.04 -6.98
CA ILE A 52 -3.83 -22.36 -7.29
C ILE A 52 -2.74 -23.38 -7.61
N ALA A 53 -2.59 -24.44 -6.80
CA ALA A 53 -1.63 -25.50 -7.05
C ALA A 53 -1.91 -26.25 -8.37
N ALA A 54 -3.19 -26.45 -8.72
CA ALA A 54 -3.57 -27.04 -10.00
C ALA A 54 -3.14 -26.14 -11.18
N GLN A 55 -3.29 -24.82 -11.07
CA GLN A 55 -2.80 -23.88 -12.09
C GLN A 55 -1.27 -23.95 -12.28
N VAL A 56 -0.51 -24.11 -11.17
CA VAL A 56 0.94 -24.30 -11.24
C VAL A 56 1.30 -25.58 -11.99
N ARG A 57 0.64 -26.71 -11.67
CA ARG A 57 0.87 -28.00 -12.34
C ARG A 57 0.52 -27.97 -13.83
N ASP A 58 -0.56 -27.30 -14.20
CA ASP A 58 -1.00 -27.13 -15.59
C ASP A 58 -0.03 -26.25 -16.39
N PHE A 59 0.27 -25.08 -15.87
CA PHE A 59 1.13 -24.11 -16.54
C PHE A 59 2.60 -24.54 -16.58
N ARG A 60 3.04 -25.33 -15.60
CA ARG A 60 4.43 -25.81 -15.45
C ARG A 60 5.46 -24.66 -15.57
N PRO A 61 5.37 -23.63 -14.70
CA PRO A 61 6.30 -22.51 -14.75
C PRO A 61 7.71 -22.96 -14.35
N ARG A 62 8.73 -22.27 -14.85
CA ARG A 62 10.12 -22.43 -14.39
C ARG A 62 10.30 -21.97 -12.96
N PHE A 63 9.61 -20.88 -12.60
CA PHE A 63 9.47 -20.44 -11.21
C PHE A 63 8.10 -19.82 -10.94
N VAL A 64 7.71 -19.82 -9.67
CA VAL A 64 6.55 -19.10 -9.14
C VAL A 64 7.06 -17.96 -8.27
N GLY A 65 6.68 -16.72 -8.60
CA GLY A 65 7.01 -15.52 -7.84
C GLY A 65 5.83 -15.09 -6.96
N LEU A 66 6.07 -14.85 -5.65
CA LEU A 66 5.07 -14.36 -4.72
C LEU A 66 5.45 -12.97 -4.18
N ALA A 67 4.46 -12.06 -4.10
CA ALA A 67 4.64 -10.78 -3.41
C ALA A 67 4.28 -10.92 -1.93
N LEU A 68 5.22 -10.58 -1.04
CA LEU A 68 5.02 -10.71 0.39
C LEU A 68 4.88 -9.34 1.05
N PHE A 69 3.79 -9.20 1.82
CA PHE A 69 3.53 -8.06 2.69
C PHE A 69 3.48 -8.54 4.13
N THR A 70 4.16 -7.87 5.03
CA THR A 70 4.33 -8.29 6.43
C THR A 70 3.00 -8.66 7.08
N ARG A 71 1.97 -7.84 6.89
CA ARG A 71 0.67 -8.03 7.51
C ARG A 71 -0.01 -9.35 7.12
N TRP A 72 0.26 -9.84 5.92
CA TRP A 72 -0.43 -11.00 5.33
C TRP A 72 0.50 -12.14 4.97
N VAL A 73 1.76 -12.06 5.39
CA VAL A 73 2.77 -13.06 5.05
C VAL A 73 2.39 -14.45 5.54
N TRP A 74 1.69 -14.56 6.67
CA TRP A 74 1.12 -15.79 7.18
C TRP A 74 0.31 -16.55 6.12
N HIS A 75 -0.59 -15.86 5.41
CA HIS A 75 -1.41 -16.46 4.36
C HIS A 75 -0.57 -16.94 3.18
N ALA A 76 0.50 -16.22 2.83
CA ALA A 76 1.43 -16.63 1.79
C ALA A 76 2.20 -17.91 2.19
N TYR A 77 2.68 -17.99 3.42
CA TYR A 77 3.40 -19.17 3.91
C TYR A 77 2.53 -20.42 3.93
N ARG A 78 1.24 -20.29 4.18
CA ARG A 78 0.29 -21.41 4.12
C ARG A 78 0.06 -21.99 2.71
N LEU A 79 0.38 -21.24 1.66
CA LEU A 79 0.32 -21.75 0.27
C LEU A 79 1.52 -22.64 -0.08
N LEU A 80 2.67 -22.45 0.58
CA LEU A 80 3.92 -23.04 0.15
C LEU A 80 3.90 -24.59 0.09
N PRO A 81 3.31 -25.34 1.02
CA PRO A 81 3.24 -26.81 0.90
C PRO A 81 2.63 -27.26 -0.43
N ALA A 82 1.47 -26.70 -0.80
CA ALA A 82 0.79 -27.04 -2.05
C ALA A 82 1.58 -26.63 -3.31
N LEU A 83 2.30 -25.49 -3.24
CA LEU A 83 3.15 -25.04 -4.35
C LEU A 83 4.44 -25.90 -4.48
N ARG A 84 4.99 -26.38 -3.37
CA ARG A 84 6.16 -27.26 -3.37
C ARG A 84 5.92 -28.59 -4.10
N GLU A 85 4.73 -29.16 -3.94
CA GLU A 85 4.35 -30.40 -4.62
C GLU A 85 4.39 -30.28 -6.14
N ALA A 86 4.28 -29.06 -6.68
CA ALA A 86 4.37 -28.81 -8.11
C ALA A 86 5.80 -28.82 -8.67
N GLY A 87 6.84 -28.88 -7.82
CA GLY A 87 8.24 -29.07 -8.20
C GLY A 87 8.91 -27.89 -8.92
N CYS A 88 8.38 -26.67 -8.77
CA CYS A 88 8.96 -25.44 -9.35
C CYS A 88 9.78 -24.65 -8.33
N LEU A 89 10.64 -23.75 -8.80
CA LEU A 89 11.38 -22.82 -7.97
C LEU A 89 10.42 -21.80 -7.36
N LEU A 90 10.48 -21.58 -6.03
CA LEU A 90 9.67 -20.61 -5.31
C LEU A 90 10.49 -19.36 -5.02
N VAL A 91 10.03 -18.23 -5.54
CA VAL A 91 10.69 -16.93 -5.46
C VAL A 91 9.81 -15.96 -4.69
N ALA A 92 10.35 -15.31 -3.66
CA ALA A 92 9.65 -14.26 -2.93
C ALA A 92 10.19 -12.88 -3.31
N GLY A 93 9.31 -11.89 -3.31
CA GLY A 93 9.63 -10.46 -3.43
C GLY A 93 8.68 -9.62 -2.59
N GLY A 94 8.84 -8.29 -2.64
CA GLY A 94 7.98 -7.35 -1.93
C GLY A 94 8.54 -6.84 -0.62
N ALA A 95 7.73 -6.04 0.09
CA ALA A 95 8.17 -5.28 1.26
C ALA A 95 8.65 -6.18 2.41
N HIS A 96 7.93 -7.26 2.69
CA HIS A 96 8.32 -8.19 3.74
C HIS A 96 9.63 -8.91 3.41
N THR A 97 9.74 -9.45 2.20
CA THR A 97 10.98 -10.10 1.73
C THR A 97 12.18 -9.17 1.81
N THR A 98 12.00 -7.88 1.54
CA THR A 98 13.08 -6.89 1.58
C THR A 98 13.64 -6.70 2.99
N VAL A 99 12.81 -6.77 4.02
CA VAL A 99 13.24 -6.57 5.42
C VAL A 99 13.51 -7.88 6.16
N CYS A 100 12.89 -8.99 5.74
CA CYS A 100 13.01 -10.29 6.38
C CYS A 100 13.40 -11.40 5.38
N PRO A 101 14.49 -11.25 4.58
CA PRO A 101 14.84 -12.23 3.55
C PRO A 101 15.20 -13.59 4.15
N GLN A 102 15.90 -13.61 5.29
CA GLN A 102 16.29 -14.85 5.96
C GLN A 102 15.07 -15.65 6.43
N GLU A 103 14.12 -15.01 7.12
CA GLU A 103 12.86 -15.63 7.55
C GLU A 103 12.07 -16.18 6.36
N THR A 104 12.00 -15.41 5.28
CA THR A 104 11.32 -15.81 4.04
C THR A 104 11.89 -17.14 3.51
N LEU A 105 13.21 -17.29 3.49
CA LEU A 105 13.87 -18.53 3.06
C LEU A 105 13.66 -19.69 4.06
N GLU A 106 13.67 -19.40 5.35
CA GLU A 106 13.38 -20.39 6.40
C GLU A 106 11.99 -21.01 6.26
N HIS A 107 11.00 -20.22 5.81
CA HIS A 107 9.63 -20.68 5.56
C HIS A 107 9.47 -21.49 4.25
N GLY A 108 10.51 -21.62 3.45
CA GLY A 108 10.49 -22.56 2.34
C GLY A 108 10.57 -21.93 0.95
N PHE A 109 10.89 -20.66 0.81
CA PHE A 109 11.29 -20.10 -0.49
C PHE A 109 12.71 -20.53 -0.85
N ASP A 110 12.99 -20.62 -2.15
CA ASP A 110 14.31 -20.94 -2.67
C ASP A 110 15.14 -19.69 -2.90
N VAL A 111 14.46 -18.62 -3.32
CA VAL A 111 15.07 -17.31 -3.59
C VAL A 111 14.22 -16.21 -2.99
N ALA A 112 14.85 -15.28 -2.29
CA ALA A 112 14.24 -14.03 -1.84
C ALA A 112 14.89 -12.86 -2.58
N LEU A 113 14.09 -12.07 -3.32
CA LEU A 113 14.51 -10.87 -4.02
C LEU A 113 14.18 -9.63 -3.18
N THR A 114 15.19 -8.86 -2.81
CA THR A 114 15.05 -7.64 -1.99
C THR A 114 15.09 -6.37 -2.85
N GLY A 115 14.42 -5.32 -2.40
CA GLY A 115 14.36 -4.02 -3.08
C GLY A 115 13.39 -3.96 -4.26
N GLU A 116 13.70 -3.09 -5.23
CA GLU A 116 12.91 -2.95 -6.46
C GLU A 116 13.17 -4.16 -7.37
N ALA A 117 12.12 -4.92 -7.66
CA ALA A 117 12.27 -6.27 -8.22
C ALA A 117 12.28 -6.32 -9.76
N GLU A 118 11.97 -5.24 -10.47
CA GLU A 118 11.80 -5.25 -11.93
C GLU A 118 13.07 -5.71 -12.68
N LEU A 119 14.22 -5.21 -12.26
CA LEU A 119 15.48 -5.61 -12.88
C LEU A 119 16.00 -6.95 -12.33
N SER A 120 15.83 -7.15 -11.02
CA SER A 120 16.28 -8.38 -10.35
C SER A 120 15.54 -9.63 -10.84
N VAL A 121 14.23 -9.54 -11.06
CA VAL A 121 13.44 -10.68 -11.56
C VAL A 121 13.80 -11.03 -13.00
N VAL A 122 14.11 -10.03 -13.84
CA VAL A 122 14.62 -10.26 -15.21
C VAL A 122 16.00 -10.91 -15.17
N ALA A 123 16.89 -10.42 -14.31
CA ALA A 123 18.22 -11.02 -14.13
C ALA A 123 18.13 -12.47 -13.61
N LEU A 124 17.19 -12.74 -12.67
CA LEU A 124 16.93 -14.11 -12.19
C LEU A 124 16.46 -15.02 -13.32
N ALA A 125 15.51 -14.55 -14.13
CA ALA A 125 15.02 -15.32 -15.28
C ALA A 125 16.15 -15.64 -16.27
N GLN A 126 17.00 -14.67 -16.59
CA GLN A 126 18.14 -14.86 -17.45
C GLN A 126 19.20 -15.81 -16.87
N ALA A 127 19.47 -15.73 -15.56
CA ALA A 127 20.38 -16.65 -14.89
C ALA A 127 19.86 -18.10 -14.95
N LEU A 128 18.55 -18.31 -14.76
CA LEU A 128 17.90 -19.62 -14.90
C LEU A 128 17.97 -20.18 -16.34
N GLU A 129 17.89 -19.33 -17.37
CA GLU A 129 18.00 -19.74 -18.76
C GLU A 129 19.44 -20.13 -19.14
N ARG A 130 20.42 -19.41 -18.62
CA ARG A 130 21.84 -19.65 -18.89
C ARG A 130 22.46 -20.73 -18.00
N GLY A 131 21.79 -21.09 -16.89
CA GLY A 131 22.36 -21.96 -15.87
C GLY A 131 23.41 -21.26 -14.99
N ASP A 132 23.36 -19.94 -14.91
CA ASP A 132 24.24 -19.15 -14.05
C ASP A 132 23.86 -19.31 -12.56
N ALA A 133 24.81 -19.02 -11.65
CA ALA A 133 24.55 -19.04 -10.23
C ALA A 133 23.50 -17.98 -9.84
N LEU A 134 22.39 -18.37 -9.21
CA LEU A 134 21.32 -17.45 -8.81
C LEU A 134 21.80 -16.39 -7.81
N ALA A 135 22.82 -16.70 -7.02
CA ALA A 135 23.47 -15.74 -6.12
C ALA A 135 24.29 -14.65 -6.87
N SER A 136 24.40 -14.68 -8.18
CA SER A 136 24.96 -13.56 -8.96
C SER A 136 23.93 -12.45 -9.22
N VAL A 137 22.64 -12.73 -8.98
CA VAL A 137 21.54 -11.79 -9.24
C VAL A 137 21.51 -10.70 -8.17
N PRO A 138 21.48 -9.40 -8.55
CA PRO A 138 21.37 -8.32 -7.58
C PRO A 138 20.12 -8.43 -6.72
N GLY A 139 20.27 -8.31 -5.42
CA GLY A 139 19.18 -8.42 -4.44
C GLY A 139 18.76 -9.84 -4.11
N ALA A 140 19.36 -10.87 -4.71
CA ALA A 140 18.99 -12.24 -4.43
C ALA A 140 19.62 -12.76 -3.13
N HIS A 141 18.83 -13.43 -2.33
CA HIS A 141 19.24 -14.33 -1.26
C HIS A 141 18.79 -15.73 -1.67
N VAL A 142 19.71 -16.68 -1.73
CA VAL A 142 19.48 -18.01 -2.30
C VAL A 142 19.73 -19.07 -1.24
N ARG A 143 18.71 -19.87 -0.94
CA ARG A 143 18.82 -21.01 0.00
C ARG A 143 19.55 -22.16 -0.68
N GLN A 144 20.58 -22.67 -0.01
CA GLN A 144 21.35 -23.82 -0.45
C GLN A 144 20.76 -25.12 0.08
N SER A 145 21.19 -26.26 -0.50
CA SER A 145 20.72 -27.58 -0.08
C SER A 145 21.14 -27.96 1.34
N ASP A 146 22.21 -27.37 1.86
CA ASP A 146 22.67 -27.52 3.26
C ASP A 146 21.96 -26.57 4.24
N GLY A 147 21.02 -25.76 3.76
CA GLY A 147 20.30 -24.77 4.57
C GLY A 147 21.01 -23.43 4.71
N SER A 148 22.24 -23.29 4.23
CA SER A 148 22.92 -21.98 4.20
C SER A 148 22.28 -21.05 3.18
N VAL A 149 22.56 -19.74 3.30
CA VAL A 149 22.05 -18.72 2.41
C VAL A 149 23.22 -18.00 1.75
N LEU A 150 23.23 -18.01 0.42
CA LEU A 150 24.12 -17.17 -0.37
C LEU A 150 23.44 -15.86 -0.69
N GLN A 151 24.11 -14.76 -0.42
CA GLN A 151 23.65 -13.42 -0.74
C GLN A 151 24.35 -12.90 -1.99
N GLY A 152 23.56 -12.43 -2.93
CA GLY A 152 24.03 -11.74 -4.13
C GLY A 152 24.44 -10.29 -3.85
N PRO A 153 24.90 -9.58 -4.88
CA PRO A 153 25.14 -8.14 -4.79
C PRO A 153 23.90 -7.40 -4.32
N ALA A 154 24.06 -6.29 -3.60
CA ALA A 154 22.91 -5.47 -3.21
C ALA A 154 22.16 -4.97 -4.46
N ALA A 155 20.82 -5.05 -4.43
CA ALA A 155 20.01 -4.37 -5.42
C ALA A 155 20.13 -2.86 -5.20
N GLY A 156 20.57 -2.13 -6.22
CA GLY A 156 20.51 -0.67 -6.21
C GLY A 156 19.09 -0.19 -6.46
N PHE A 157 18.83 1.10 -6.20
CA PHE A 157 17.60 1.73 -6.66
C PHE A 157 17.65 1.95 -8.17
N ILE A 158 16.49 1.82 -8.83
CA ILE A 158 16.36 2.08 -10.27
C ILE A 158 16.33 3.60 -10.47
N GLU A 159 17.43 4.18 -10.95
CA GLU A 159 17.57 5.63 -11.10
C GLU A 159 16.73 6.17 -12.25
N ASP A 160 16.75 5.51 -13.40
CA ASP A 160 15.95 5.87 -14.58
C ASP A 160 14.63 5.08 -14.60
N LEU A 161 13.56 5.71 -14.11
CA LEU A 161 12.24 5.09 -14.09
C LEU A 161 11.58 5.01 -15.48
N ASP A 162 12.02 5.82 -16.44
CA ASP A 162 11.52 5.78 -17.82
C ASP A 162 12.09 4.59 -18.61
N ALA A 163 13.21 4.04 -18.19
CA ALA A 163 13.78 2.82 -18.76
C ALA A 163 12.98 1.55 -18.42
N LEU A 164 12.06 1.61 -17.44
CA LEU A 164 11.20 0.49 -17.09
C LEU A 164 10.13 0.23 -18.16
N ALA A 165 9.69 -1.03 -18.23
CA ALA A 165 8.52 -1.37 -19.04
C ALA A 165 7.28 -0.70 -18.44
N PRO A 166 6.44 -0.05 -19.26
CA PRO A 166 5.21 0.57 -18.77
C PRO A 166 4.26 -0.47 -18.17
N PRO A 167 3.75 -0.28 -16.93
CA PRO A 167 2.96 -1.31 -16.23
C PRO A 167 1.64 -1.65 -16.93
N HIS A 168 1.04 -0.69 -17.67
CA HIS A 168 -0.18 -0.94 -18.45
C HIS A 168 -0.02 -2.04 -19.50
N THR A 169 1.20 -2.35 -19.94
CA THR A 169 1.45 -3.43 -20.92
C THR A 169 1.18 -4.83 -20.35
N ALA A 170 1.22 -4.99 -19.03
CA ALA A 170 0.90 -6.23 -18.32
C ALA A 170 -0.57 -6.33 -17.87
N GLN A 171 -1.39 -5.29 -18.07
CA GLN A 171 -2.74 -5.23 -17.52
C GLN A 171 -3.65 -6.36 -17.99
N HIS A 172 -3.42 -6.88 -19.22
CA HIS A 172 -4.16 -8.01 -19.78
C HIS A 172 -3.97 -9.34 -19.06
N LEU A 173 -2.98 -9.43 -18.16
CA LEU A 173 -2.72 -10.63 -17.35
C LEU A 173 -3.64 -10.73 -16.12
N PHE A 174 -4.34 -9.63 -15.77
CA PHE A 174 -5.21 -9.57 -14.61
C PHE A 174 -6.66 -9.76 -15.06
N ASP A 175 -7.30 -10.84 -14.59
CA ASP A 175 -8.69 -11.11 -14.93
C ASP A 175 -9.61 -10.03 -14.33
N PRO A 176 -10.34 -9.28 -15.16
CA PRO A 176 -11.22 -8.20 -14.69
C PRO A 176 -12.32 -8.70 -13.74
N LEU A 177 -12.79 -9.94 -13.91
CA LEU A 177 -13.81 -10.55 -13.05
C LEU A 177 -13.38 -10.68 -11.58
N TRP A 178 -12.07 -10.75 -11.34
CA TRP A 178 -11.54 -10.80 -9.96
C TRP A 178 -11.72 -9.46 -9.23
N TYR A 179 -11.88 -8.35 -9.95
CA TYR A 179 -12.01 -7.01 -9.37
C TYR A 179 -13.40 -6.42 -9.55
N ASP A 180 -14.06 -6.70 -10.66
CA ASP A 180 -15.39 -6.21 -11.00
C ASP A 180 -16.26 -7.34 -11.60
N PRO A 181 -17.34 -7.78 -10.89
CA PRO A 181 -18.25 -8.82 -11.38
C PRO A 181 -18.98 -8.45 -12.67
N SER A 182 -19.04 -7.15 -13.03
CA SER A 182 -19.63 -6.70 -14.30
C SER A 182 -18.78 -7.09 -15.51
N GLY A 183 -17.55 -7.57 -15.30
CA GLY A 183 -16.63 -7.99 -16.36
C GLY A 183 -16.13 -6.85 -17.24
N ARG A 184 -16.24 -5.59 -16.77
CA ARG A 184 -15.60 -4.47 -17.46
C ARG A 184 -14.10 -4.68 -17.48
N GLU A 185 -13.45 -4.30 -18.57
CA GLU A 185 -12.00 -4.40 -18.70
C GLU A 185 -11.28 -3.77 -17.51
N SER A 186 -10.16 -4.38 -17.14
CA SER A 186 -9.45 -4.19 -15.88
C SER A 186 -9.40 -2.75 -15.39
N VAL A 187 -9.84 -2.56 -14.14
CA VAL A 187 -9.68 -1.29 -13.44
C VAL A 187 -8.18 -1.02 -13.28
N PRO A 188 -7.65 0.08 -13.82
CA PRO A 188 -6.24 0.42 -13.62
C PRO A 188 -5.97 0.59 -12.13
N GLY A 189 -4.90 0.00 -11.62
CA GLY A 189 -4.50 0.13 -10.21
C GLY A 189 -4.01 1.52 -9.80
N GLY A 190 -3.98 2.47 -10.74
CA GLY A 190 -3.44 3.81 -10.59
C GLY A 190 -2.11 4.01 -11.32
N VAL A 191 -1.45 5.14 -11.07
CA VAL A 191 -0.20 5.52 -11.72
C VAL A 191 0.85 5.90 -10.67
N LEU A 192 2.10 5.48 -10.89
CA LEU A 192 3.27 5.99 -10.17
C LEU A 192 4.02 6.99 -11.05
N THR A 193 4.09 8.23 -10.59
CA THR A 193 4.85 9.28 -11.30
C THR A 193 6.24 9.48 -10.70
N SER A 194 6.44 8.99 -9.46
CA SER A 194 7.71 9.04 -8.73
C SER A 194 7.82 7.91 -7.72
N ARG A 195 9.03 7.66 -7.23
CA ARG A 195 9.37 6.71 -6.18
C ARG A 195 10.26 7.34 -5.13
N GLY A 196 10.09 6.91 -3.89
CA GLY A 196 10.87 7.35 -2.76
C GLY A 196 10.34 8.61 -2.10
N CYS A 197 10.61 8.71 -0.79
CA CYS A 197 10.20 9.83 0.03
C CYS A 197 11.36 10.31 0.90
N PRO A 198 11.77 11.59 0.81
CA PRO A 198 12.91 12.10 1.58
C PRO A 198 12.62 12.27 3.08
N ALA A 199 11.38 12.10 3.51
CA ALA A 199 10.99 12.19 4.90
C ALA A 199 11.55 11.03 5.75
N ARG A 200 11.61 11.25 7.08
CA ARG A 200 12.20 10.29 8.04
C ARG A 200 11.22 9.91 9.15
N CYS A 201 9.94 9.78 8.81
CA CYS A 201 8.92 9.40 9.78
C CYS A 201 9.26 8.04 10.41
N THR A 202 9.14 7.95 11.75
CA THR A 202 9.59 6.77 12.51
C THR A 202 8.75 5.52 12.25
N PHE A 203 7.52 5.68 11.79
CA PHE A 203 6.56 4.60 11.52
C PHE A 203 6.57 4.13 10.06
N CYS A 204 7.24 4.87 9.16
CA CYS A 204 7.11 4.64 7.71
C CYS A 204 8.06 3.55 7.22
N ALA A 205 7.48 2.48 6.71
CA ALA A 205 8.18 1.33 6.13
C ALA A 205 8.48 1.53 4.63
N ASN A 206 9.10 2.66 4.26
CA ASN A 206 9.52 2.88 2.87
C ASN A 206 10.83 2.13 2.58
N VAL A 207 10.73 0.80 2.59
CA VAL A 207 11.88 -0.11 2.48
C VAL A 207 12.23 -0.50 1.05
N ILE A 208 11.28 -0.39 0.12
CA ILE A 208 11.49 -0.76 -1.29
C ILE A 208 12.04 0.43 -2.07
N THR A 209 11.33 1.55 -2.07
CA THR A 209 11.63 2.73 -2.90
C THR A 209 12.61 3.69 -2.23
N GLY A 210 12.81 3.54 -0.92
CA GLY A 210 13.82 4.25 -0.15
C GLY A 210 13.56 5.75 0.01
N ARG A 211 14.62 6.49 0.38
CA ARG A 211 14.55 7.92 0.68
C ARG A 211 15.00 8.81 -0.49
N GLY A 212 15.66 8.24 -1.49
CA GLY A 212 16.02 8.93 -2.72
C GLY A 212 14.79 9.21 -3.58
N PHE A 213 14.52 10.47 -3.87
CA PHE A 213 13.39 10.84 -4.70
C PHE A 213 13.75 10.76 -6.19
N ARG A 214 13.10 9.85 -6.91
CA ARG A 214 13.25 9.60 -8.35
C ARG A 214 11.90 9.76 -9.03
N PHE A 215 11.86 10.22 -10.27
CA PHE A 215 10.60 10.49 -10.94
C PHE A 215 10.69 10.19 -12.43
N ARG A 216 9.56 9.88 -13.01
CA ARG A 216 9.38 9.66 -14.45
C ARG A 216 9.27 11.01 -15.16
N SER A 217 9.68 11.04 -16.42
CA SER A 217 9.41 12.19 -17.28
C SER A 217 7.90 12.43 -17.43
N ALA A 218 7.53 13.69 -17.63
CA ALA A 218 6.13 14.05 -17.87
C ALA A 218 5.59 13.34 -19.10
N ALA A 219 6.40 13.18 -20.17
CA ALA A 219 6.01 12.45 -21.37
C ALA A 219 5.68 10.98 -21.10
N SER A 220 6.48 10.29 -20.28
CA SER A 220 6.24 8.89 -19.90
C SER A 220 4.91 8.74 -19.12
N VAL A 221 4.64 9.64 -18.18
CA VAL A 221 3.38 9.64 -17.41
C VAL A 221 2.17 9.88 -18.32
N VAL A 222 2.23 10.88 -19.19
CA VAL A 222 1.14 11.20 -20.12
C VAL A 222 0.90 10.05 -21.11
N HIS A 223 1.95 9.42 -21.62
CA HIS A 223 1.82 8.24 -22.48
C HIS A 223 1.03 7.13 -21.77
N GLU A 224 1.37 6.84 -20.52
CA GLU A 224 0.67 5.82 -19.73
C GLU A 224 -0.79 6.19 -19.48
N LEU A 225 -1.09 7.44 -19.11
CA LEU A 225 -2.46 7.91 -18.88
C LEU A 225 -3.33 7.74 -20.12
N ASN A 226 -2.83 8.14 -21.29
CA ASN A 226 -3.54 7.98 -22.56
C ASN A 226 -3.76 6.50 -22.92
N ALA A 227 -2.75 5.65 -22.70
CA ALA A 227 -2.86 4.21 -22.94
C ALA A 227 -3.87 3.53 -22.00
N LEU A 228 -3.89 3.90 -20.72
CA LEU A 228 -4.84 3.39 -19.74
C LEU A 228 -6.27 3.84 -20.07
N HIS A 229 -6.46 5.12 -20.45
CA HIS A 229 -7.75 5.64 -20.86
C HIS A 229 -8.27 4.95 -22.13
N ALA A 230 -7.45 4.84 -23.16
CA ALA A 230 -7.82 4.20 -24.43
C ALA A 230 -8.26 2.74 -24.23
N ARG A 231 -7.68 2.05 -23.25
CA ARG A 231 -8.00 0.65 -22.94
C ARG A 231 -9.25 0.50 -22.08
N SER A 232 -9.41 1.33 -21.04
CA SER A 232 -10.43 1.15 -19.99
C SER A 232 -11.62 2.13 -20.09
N GLY A 233 -11.48 3.21 -20.84
CA GLY A 233 -12.43 4.32 -20.83
C GLY A 233 -12.44 5.14 -19.53
N ASN A 234 -11.60 4.78 -18.54
CA ASN A 234 -11.53 5.49 -17.27
C ASN A 234 -10.89 6.86 -17.44
N SER A 235 -11.42 7.85 -16.75
CA SER A 235 -10.88 9.22 -16.71
C SER A 235 -10.36 9.60 -15.30
N PHE A 236 -10.54 8.75 -14.30
CA PHE A 236 -10.02 8.96 -12.96
C PHE A 236 -8.88 7.98 -12.65
N PHE A 237 -7.72 8.51 -12.27
CA PHE A 237 -6.53 7.74 -11.92
C PHE A 237 -5.94 8.22 -10.60
N PRO A 238 -5.86 7.38 -9.54
CA PRO A 238 -5.11 7.73 -8.35
C PRO A 238 -3.60 7.72 -8.64
N PHE A 239 -2.88 8.76 -8.19
CA PHE A 239 -1.43 8.78 -8.21
C PHE A 239 -0.91 8.28 -6.86
N TRP A 240 -0.21 7.13 -6.90
CA TRP A 240 0.22 6.39 -5.71
C TRP A 240 1.68 6.68 -5.31
N ASP A 241 2.13 7.89 -5.58
CA ASP A 241 3.49 8.32 -5.22
C ASP A 241 3.67 8.39 -3.70
N ASP A 242 4.82 7.93 -3.19
CA ASP A 242 5.19 8.07 -1.76
C ASP A 242 5.24 9.53 -1.30
N ALA A 243 5.59 10.45 -2.20
CA ALA A 243 5.74 11.88 -1.93
C ALA A 243 5.49 12.71 -3.21
N PHE A 244 4.28 12.77 -3.70
CA PHE A 244 3.92 13.39 -4.97
C PHE A 244 4.50 14.79 -5.16
N THR A 245 4.46 15.63 -4.11
CA THR A 245 4.91 17.02 -4.15
C THR A 245 6.37 17.25 -3.73
N ALA A 246 7.18 16.20 -3.58
CA ALA A 246 8.56 16.35 -3.07
C ALA A 246 9.47 17.24 -3.94
N LYS A 247 9.16 17.40 -5.23
CA LYS A 247 9.94 18.24 -6.16
C LYS A 247 9.00 19.10 -7.02
N ILE A 248 8.79 20.34 -6.63
CA ILE A 248 7.82 21.27 -7.24
C ILE A 248 8.10 21.53 -8.74
N PRO A 249 9.36 21.81 -9.20
CA PRO A 249 9.60 22.07 -10.62
C PRO A 249 9.07 20.96 -11.55
N ARG A 250 9.27 19.67 -11.19
CA ARG A 250 8.75 18.57 -11.99
C ARG A 250 7.22 18.57 -12.10
N LEU A 251 6.51 19.07 -11.07
CA LEU A 251 5.06 19.14 -11.11
C LEU A 251 4.56 20.19 -12.10
N HIS A 252 5.28 21.30 -12.26
CA HIS A 252 4.97 22.27 -13.30
C HIS A 252 5.13 21.66 -14.68
N ASP A 253 6.20 20.90 -14.91
CA ASP A 253 6.44 20.20 -16.18
C ASP A 253 5.34 19.14 -16.43
N LEU A 254 4.97 18.37 -15.39
CA LEU A 254 3.91 17.38 -15.48
C LEU A 254 2.55 18.01 -15.80
N CYS A 255 2.17 19.08 -15.10
CA CYS A 255 0.92 19.80 -15.38
C CYS A 255 0.89 20.33 -16.80
N ALA A 256 1.99 20.94 -17.26
CA ALA A 256 2.07 21.46 -18.63
C ALA A 256 1.94 20.35 -19.69
N ALA A 257 2.53 19.18 -19.44
CA ALA A 257 2.41 18.04 -20.34
C ALA A 257 0.99 17.44 -20.32
N ILE A 258 0.37 17.33 -19.14
CA ILE A 258 -1.02 16.87 -19.01
C ILE A 258 -1.96 17.77 -19.80
N GLU A 259 -1.88 19.08 -19.60
CA GLU A 259 -2.73 20.07 -20.30
C GLU A 259 -2.57 20.04 -21.81
N ARG A 260 -1.37 19.78 -22.30
CA ARG A 260 -1.06 19.76 -23.74
C ARG A 260 -1.39 18.44 -24.42
N ASP A 261 -1.07 17.30 -23.75
CA ASP A 261 -0.93 16.01 -24.43
C ASP A 261 -1.91 14.93 -23.92
N VAL A 262 -2.62 15.13 -22.79
CA VAL A 262 -3.68 14.22 -22.37
C VAL A 262 -4.94 14.46 -23.22
N GLN A 263 -5.51 13.37 -23.77
CA GLN A 263 -6.55 13.43 -24.80
C GLN A 263 -7.97 13.24 -24.25
N PHE A 264 -8.15 13.35 -22.93
CA PHE A 264 -9.43 13.16 -22.25
C PHE A 264 -9.52 14.07 -21.01
N ASP A 265 -10.70 14.18 -20.41
CA ASP A 265 -10.91 14.93 -19.17
C ASP A 265 -10.32 14.16 -17.98
N LEU A 266 -9.01 14.33 -17.76
CA LEU A 266 -8.28 13.65 -16.67
C LEU A 266 -8.74 14.16 -15.32
N ARG A 267 -9.04 13.22 -14.44
CA ARG A 267 -9.24 13.47 -13.02
C ARG A 267 -8.27 12.58 -12.23
N PHE A 268 -7.60 13.13 -11.24
CA PHE A 268 -6.69 12.33 -10.42
C PHE A 268 -6.74 12.71 -8.95
N SER A 269 -6.28 11.79 -8.11
CA SER A 269 -6.02 12.04 -6.69
C SER A 269 -4.53 11.90 -6.39
N ALA A 270 -4.06 12.56 -5.31
CA ALA A 270 -2.68 12.45 -4.88
C ALA A 270 -2.56 12.54 -3.35
N ILE A 271 -1.49 11.93 -2.83
CA ILE A 271 -1.13 12.00 -1.41
C ILE A 271 0.06 12.95 -1.25
N THR A 272 -0.02 13.84 -0.27
CA THR A 272 1.02 14.83 -0.02
C THR A 272 1.19 15.19 1.46
N ARG A 273 2.19 16.01 1.72
CA ARG A 273 2.46 16.60 3.05
C ARG A 273 1.94 18.04 3.09
N ALA A 274 1.27 18.40 4.17
CA ALA A 274 0.63 19.72 4.30
C ALA A 274 1.60 20.91 4.27
N ASN A 275 2.86 20.71 4.65
CA ASN A 275 3.87 21.78 4.69
C ASN A 275 4.50 22.13 3.32
N ILE A 276 4.14 21.40 2.26
CA ILE A 276 4.74 21.60 0.92
C ILE A 276 3.78 22.34 -0.01
N VAL A 277 2.47 22.23 0.18
CA VAL A 277 1.49 22.84 -0.70
C VAL A 277 1.40 24.35 -0.50
N THR A 278 1.08 25.05 -1.59
CA THR A 278 0.78 26.49 -1.62
C THR A 278 -0.50 26.72 -2.45
N PRO A 279 -1.20 27.86 -2.30
CA PRO A 279 -2.36 28.16 -3.13
C PRO A 279 -2.09 28.03 -4.63
N ASP A 280 -0.95 28.57 -5.10
CA ASP A 280 -0.58 28.54 -6.52
C ASP A 280 -0.33 27.11 -7.02
N LEU A 281 0.35 26.27 -6.20
CA LEU A 281 0.55 24.86 -6.54
C LEU A 281 -0.78 24.12 -6.63
N LEU A 282 -1.68 24.31 -5.66
CA LEU A 282 -2.99 23.64 -5.66
C LEU A 282 -3.83 24.06 -6.86
N ARG A 283 -3.86 25.36 -7.19
CA ARG A 283 -4.52 25.88 -8.41
C ARG A 283 -3.94 25.26 -9.68
N ARG A 284 -2.62 25.17 -9.76
CA ARG A 284 -1.93 24.56 -10.90
C ARG A 284 -2.26 23.09 -11.06
N LEU A 285 -2.24 22.33 -9.98
CA LEU A 285 -2.59 20.91 -9.97
C LEU A 285 -4.07 20.69 -10.31
N LYS A 286 -4.96 21.54 -9.78
CA LYS A 286 -6.39 21.50 -10.15
C LYS A 286 -6.61 21.72 -11.63
N GLY A 287 -5.93 22.70 -12.23
CA GLY A 287 -5.98 22.95 -13.68
C GLY A 287 -5.56 21.74 -14.50
N ALA A 288 -4.63 20.93 -13.98
CA ALA A 288 -4.19 19.68 -14.60
C ALA A 288 -5.07 18.45 -14.28
N GLY A 289 -6.17 18.62 -13.53
CA GLY A 289 -7.12 17.54 -13.25
C GLY A 289 -7.09 16.98 -11.82
N LEU A 290 -6.35 17.58 -10.87
CA LEU A 290 -6.43 17.17 -9.45
C LEU A 290 -7.84 17.46 -8.94
N VAL A 291 -8.51 16.42 -8.41
CA VAL A 291 -9.87 16.57 -7.83
C VAL A 291 -9.89 16.20 -6.35
N HIS A 292 -8.97 15.38 -5.90
CA HIS A 292 -8.92 14.92 -4.52
C HIS A 292 -7.46 14.91 -4.02
N ILE A 293 -7.23 15.52 -2.85
CA ILE A 293 -5.92 15.58 -2.22
C ILE A 293 -5.98 14.99 -0.81
N ASN A 294 -5.05 14.08 -0.51
CA ASN A 294 -4.95 13.44 0.78
C ASN A 294 -3.71 13.93 1.53
N PHE A 295 -3.91 14.42 2.76
CA PHE A 295 -2.84 14.88 3.62
C PHE A 295 -2.50 13.84 4.68
N GLY A 296 -1.24 13.39 4.71
CA GLY A 296 -0.72 12.62 5.84
C GLY A 296 -0.50 13.54 7.03
N VAL A 297 -1.43 13.55 7.98
CA VAL A 297 -1.40 14.40 9.19
C VAL A 297 -0.79 13.64 10.36
N GLU A 298 -1.28 12.47 10.64
CA GLU A 298 -0.94 11.46 11.64
C GLU A 298 -1.38 11.83 13.05
N SER A 299 -1.10 13.02 13.57
CA SER A 299 -1.50 13.47 14.89
C SER A 299 -1.97 14.92 14.90
N GLY A 300 -2.87 15.27 15.79
CA GLY A 300 -3.27 16.65 16.10
C GLY A 300 -2.48 17.25 17.26
N ASP A 301 -1.41 16.60 17.66
CA ASP A 301 -0.50 17.04 18.71
C ASP A 301 0.89 17.31 18.13
N ASP A 302 1.36 18.56 18.22
CA ASP A 302 2.64 18.96 17.63
C ASP A 302 3.84 18.29 18.31
N GLU A 303 3.74 17.87 19.58
CA GLU A 303 4.80 17.12 20.27
C GLU A 303 4.90 15.70 19.68
N ILE A 304 3.78 15.00 19.50
CA ILE A 304 3.75 13.69 18.82
C ILE A 304 4.28 13.84 17.41
N LEU A 305 3.86 14.86 16.65
CA LEU A 305 4.37 15.10 15.28
C LEU A 305 5.90 15.29 15.25
N ARG A 306 6.46 15.92 16.27
CA ARG A 306 7.91 16.09 16.44
C ARG A 306 8.60 14.75 16.74
N ILE A 307 8.07 13.97 17.67
CA ILE A 307 8.61 12.66 18.07
C ILE A 307 8.65 11.70 16.88
N ILE A 308 7.54 11.57 16.16
CA ILE A 308 7.46 10.71 14.98
C ILE A 308 8.19 11.27 13.76
N LYS A 309 8.88 12.37 13.89
CA LYS A 309 9.64 13.06 12.82
C LYS A 309 8.80 13.35 11.57
N LYS A 310 7.52 13.70 11.77
CA LYS A 310 6.63 14.00 10.65
C LYS A 310 7.04 15.26 9.90
N GLY A 311 7.61 16.27 10.60
CA GLY A 311 8.06 17.53 10.00
C GLY A 311 6.90 18.39 9.45
N VAL A 312 5.70 18.20 9.98
CA VAL A 312 4.50 18.99 9.72
C VAL A 312 3.96 19.45 11.06
N SER A 313 3.36 20.63 11.15
CA SER A 313 2.62 21.09 12.34
C SER A 313 1.12 21.13 12.07
N THR A 314 0.33 21.19 13.14
CA THR A 314 -1.12 21.38 13.07
C THR A 314 -1.49 22.63 12.28
N GLN A 315 -0.75 23.72 12.42
CA GLN A 315 -0.95 24.96 11.65
C GLN A 315 -0.71 24.79 10.15
N HIS A 316 0.28 23.98 9.73
CA HIS A 316 0.47 23.65 8.31
C HIS A 316 -0.75 22.93 7.75
N VAL A 317 -1.33 22.02 8.53
CA VAL A 317 -2.52 21.23 8.11
C VAL A 317 -3.72 22.14 7.91
N VAL A 318 -4.03 23.03 8.88
CA VAL A 318 -5.17 23.94 8.77
C VAL A 318 -5.05 24.79 7.50
N ARG A 319 -3.89 25.43 7.28
CA ARG A 319 -3.67 26.27 6.10
C ARG A 319 -3.80 25.48 4.80
N ALA A 320 -3.22 24.27 4.74
CA ALA A 320 -3.29 23.43 3.55
C ALA A 320 -4.73 23.04 3.21
N LEU A 321 -5.54 22.73 4.20
CA LEU A 321 -6.96 22.41 4.05
C LEU A 321 -7.77 23.63 3.60
N GLU A 322 -7.57 24.81 4.20
CA GLU A 322 -8.21 26.06 3.80
C GLU A 322 -7.91 26.38 2.33
N TRP A 323 -6.65 26.25 1.89
CA TRP A 323 -6.27 26.49 0.51
C TRP A 323 -6.86 25.46 -0.44
N ALA A 324 -6.89 24.17 -0.06
CA ALA A 324 -7.48 23.12 -0.89
C ALA A 324 -9.00 23.34 -1.05
N LYS A 325 -9.70 23.72 0.01
CA LYS A 325 -11.12 24.05 -0.07
C LYS A 325 -11.39 25.30 -0.89
N ALA A 326 -10.56 26.33 -0.77
CA ALA A 326 -10.69 27.56 -1.59
C ALA A 326 -10.55 27.24 -3.10
N GLU A 327 -9.74 26.26 -3.45
CA GLU A 327 -9.64 25.75 -4.84
C GLU A 327 -10.75 24.73 -5.19
N GLY A 328 -11.66 24.38 -4.27
CA GLY A 328 -12.76 23.42 -4.50
C GLY A 328 -12.27 21.98 -4.68
N LEU A 329 -11.17 21.60 -4.04
CA LEU A 329 -10.68 20.23 -4.02
C LEU A 329 -11.38 19.42 -2.92
N GLN A 330 -11.65 18.16 -3.19
CA GLN A 330 -11.97 17.19 -2.15
C GLN A 330 -10.73 16.91 -1.32
N THR A 331 -10.90 16.82 0.01
CA THR A 331 -9.80 16.69 0.95
C THR A 331 -9.95 15.44 1.81
N ALA A 332 -8.84 14.73 2.01
CA ALA A 332 -8.77 13.67 3.00
C ALA A 332 -7.61 13.90 3.97
N CYS A 333 -7.74 13.39 5.19
CA CYS A 333 -6.68 13.43 6.19
C CYS A 333 -6.44 12.03 6.77
N ASN A 334 -5.17 11.60 6.74
CA ASN A 334 -4.74 10.39 7.42
C ASN A 334 -4.32 10.72 8.84
N PHE A 335 -4.86 9.97 9.81
CA PHE A 335 -4.46 10.02 11.20
C PHE A 335 -3.98 8.65 11.66
N MET A 336 -2.92 8.63 12.44
CA MET A 336 -2.39 7.44 13.08
C MET A 336 -2.36 7.67 14.60
N LEU A 337 -2.96 6.76 15.35
CA LEU A 337 -3.24 6.87 16.77
C LEU A 337 -2.51 5.75 17.52
N GLY A 338 -2.17 6.01 18.77
CA GLY A 338 -1.57 5.00 19.63
C GLY A 338 -0.09 4.78 19.32
N PHE A 339 0.65 5.82 19.08
CA PHE A 339 2.11 5.77 19.19
C PHE A 339 2.51 5.46 20.64
N PRO A 340 3.69 4.87 20.90
CA PRO A 340 4.15 4.58 22.26
C PRO A 340 4.11 5.77 23.20
N GLU A 341 4.29 6.97 22.66
CA GLU A 341 4.30 8.23 23.41
C GLU A 341 2.92 8.89 23.55
N ASP A 342 1.88 8.29 22.95
CA ASP A 342 0.53 8.79 23.12
C ASP A 342 0.04 8.58 24.55
N THR A 343 -0.59 9.64 25.07
CA THR A 343 -1.25 9.68 26.37
C THR A 343 -2.70 10.10 26.17
N PRO A 344 -3.58 9.94 27.16
CA PRO A 344 -4.93 10.49 27.08
C PRO A 344 -4.96 12.00 26.75
N ALA A 345 -3.96 12.75 27.22
CA ALA A 345 -3.87 14.19 26.96
C ALA A 345 -3.48 14.52 25.50
N THR A 346 -2.51 13.80 24.91
CA THR A 346 -2.11 13.99 23.50
C THR A 346 -3.24 13.58 22.56
N LEU A 347 -3.90 12.46 22.85
CA LEU A 347 -5.04 11.96 22.08
C LEU A 347 -6.24 12.90 22.19
N GLN A 348 -6.48 13.50 23.36
CA GLN A 348 -7.53 14.53 23.52
C GLN A 348 -7.23 15.78 22.67
N ARG A 349 -5.95 16.20 22.56
CA ARG A 349 -5.57 17.29 21.65
C ARG A 349 -5.77 16.88 20.19
N THR A 350 -5.43 15.65 19.84
CA THR A 350 -5.68 15.09 18.50
C THR A 350 -7.17 15.06 18.17
N LEU A 351 -8.02 14.62 19.08
CA LEU A 351 -9.47 14.63 18.89
C LEU A 351 -10.01 16.05 18.68
N ARG A 352 -9.62 17.00 19.52
CA ARG A 352 -10.01 18.42 19.37
C ARG A 352 -9.56 18.99 18.04
N PHE A 353 -8.36 18.63 17.60
CA PHE A 353 -7.84 19.05 16.29
C PHE A 353 -8.66 18.47 15.15
N MET A 354 -8.99 17.16 15.17
CA MET A 354 -9.88 16.55 14.18
C MET A 354 -11.24 17.23 14.13
N GLN A 355 -11.82 17.56 15.30
CA GLN A 355 -13.08 18.32 15.40
C GLN A 355 -12.96 19.72 14.79
N GLN A 356 -11.86 20.42 15.04
CA GLN A 356 -11.58 21.75 14.48
C GLN A 356 -11.51 21.72 12.95
N ILE A 357 -10.81 20.74 12.35
CA ILE A 357 -10.63 20.67 10.90
C ILE A 357 -11.78 19.96 10.17
N ALA A 358 -12.68 19.29 10.88
CA ALA A 358 -13.77 18.51 10.28
C ALA A 358 -14.59 19.28 9.21
N PRO A 359 -14.89 20.59 9.35
CA PRO A 359 -15.57 21.35 8.29
C PRO A 359 -14.78 21.49 6.99
N LEU A 360 -13.47 21.27 7.04
CA LEU A 360 -12.56 21.37 5.90
C LEU A 360 -12.17 20.01 5.31
N VAL A 361 -12.62 18.90 5.93
CA VAL A 361 -12.22 17.54 5.57
C VAL A 361 -13.42 16.76 5.05
N ASP A 362 -13.35 16.24 3.82
CA ASP A 362 -14.42 15.42 3.27
C ASP A 362 -14.36 13.97 3.77
N SER A 363 -13.15 13.46 4.07
CA SER A 363 -12.99 12.14 4.67
C SER A 363 -11.74 12.01 5.52
N PHE A 364 -11.82 11.20 6.58
CA PHE A 364 -10.65 10.73 7.32
C PHE A 364 -10.28 9.32 6.83
N SER A 365 -8.99 8.94 6.98
CA SER A 365 -8.58 7.55 6.71
C SER A 365 -9.36 6.57 7.57
N THR A 366 -9.75 5.43 7.00
CA THR A 366 -10.52 4.39 7.70
C THR A 366 -9.72 3.78 8.83
N LEU A 367 -8.50 3.32 8.53
CA LEU A 367 -7.59 2.76 9.51
C LEU A 367 -6.80 3.86 10.19
N GLY A 368 -6.36 3.62 11.42
CA GLY A 368 -5.67 4.67 12.14
C GLY A 368 -4.90 4.26 13.38
N VAL A 369 -4.85 3.00 13.77
CA VAL A 369 -3.99 2.55 14.86
C VAL A 369 -2.59 2.22 14.35
N ALA A 370 -1.56 2.68 15.05
CA ALA A 370 -0.17 2.47 14.69
C ALA A 370 0.20 0.98 14.70
N VAL A 371 0.74 0.50 13.58
CA VAL A 371 1.24 -0.87 13.43
C VAL A 371 2.75 -0.82 13.24
N PRO A 372 3.54 -1.49 14.11
CA PRO A 372 4.99 -1.48 14.01
C PRO A 372 5.46 -2.48 12.95
N PHE A 373 5.77 -1.98 11.75
CA PHE A 373 6.32 -2.82 10.67
C PHE A 373 7.84 -2.98 10.80
N PRO A 374 8.41 -4.17 10.53
CA PRO A 374 9.85 -4.39 10.56
C PRO A 374 10.59 -3.46 9.59
N GLY A 375 11.80 -3.05 9.96
CA GLY A 375 12.60 -2.06 9.22
C GLY A 375 12.20 -0.61 9.50
N THR A 376 11.25 -0.35 10.43
CA THR A 376 10.91 0.99 10.91
C THR A 376 11.50 1.24 12.29
N PRO A 377 11.92 2.49 12.62
CA PRO A 377 12.31 2.80 13.99
C PRO A 377 11.24 2.42 15.02
N LEU A 378 9.96 2.61 14.69
CA LEU A 378 8.85 2.24 15.56
C LEU A 378 8.87 0.74 15.95
N TYR A 379 9.27 -0.13 15.05
CA TYR A 379 9.41 -1.56 15.33
C TYR A 379 10.72 -1.84 16.07
N GLU A 380 11.84 -1.37 15.54
CA GLU A 380 13.18 -1.69 16.02
C GLU A 380 13.40 -1.24 17.48
N ASP A 381 12.84 -0.09 17.85
CA ASP A 381 12.99 0.49 19.19
C ASP A 381 12.11 -0.22 20.25
N HIS A 382 11.05 -0.97 19.83
CA HIS A 382 10.03 -1.43 20.79
C HIS A 382 9.77 -2.94 20.78
N HIS A 383 10.00 -3.65 19.66
CA HIS A 383 9.52 -5.04 19.50
C HIS A 383 10.04 -6.01 20.58
N ALA A 384 11.33 -5.91 20.95
CA ALA A 384 11.94 -6.82 21.91
C ALA A 384 11.45 -6.55 23.34
N ALA A 385 11.39 -5.28 23.75
CA ALA A 385 10.97 -4.89 25.09
C ALA A 385 9.47 -5.16 25.34
N LEU A 386 8.63 -5.02 24.31
CA LEU A 386 7.19 -5.22 24.41
C LEU A 386 6.74 -6.62 23.97
N GLY A 387 7.65 -7.45 23.44
CA GLY A 387 7.41 -8.87 23.18
C GLY A 387 6.60 -9.16 21.90
N PHE A 388 6.62 -8.27 20.90
CA PHE A 388 5.94 -8.48 19.62
C PHE A 388 6.91 -8.77 18.45
N THR A 389 8.09 -9.32 18.75
CA THR A 389 9.04 -9.76 17.72
C THR A 389 8.38 -10.79 16.81
N ARG A 390 8.51 -10.60 15.47
CA ARG A 390 7.88 -11.46 14.45
C ARG A 390 6.36 -11.63 14.63
N TRP A 391 5.65 -10.58 15.09
CA TRP A 391 4.22 -10.61 15.35
C TRP A 391 3.39 -11.11 14.15
N TRP A 392 3.87 -10.91 12.95
CA TRP A 392 3.21 -11.33 11.71
C TRP A 392 3.17 -12.84 11.48
N LEU A 393 3.90 -13.63 12.25
CA LEU A 393 3.87 -15.10 12.22
C LEU A 393 2.79 -15.69 13.15
N ASP A 394 2.19 -14.89 14.00
CA ASP A 394 1.11 -15.32 14.88
C ASP A 394 -0.24 -15.11 14.15
N GLU A 395 -1.02 -16.20 14.08
CA GLU A 395 -2.33 -16.17 13.45
C GLU A 395 -3.27 -15.11 14.08
N ALA A 396 -3.14 -14.86 15.37
CA ALA A 396 -3.92 -13.82 16.05
C ALA A 396 -3.73 -12.42 15.46
N TYR A 397 -2.57 -12.13 14.89
CA TYR A 397 -2.30 -10.86 14.23
C TYR A 397 -2.61 -10.84 12.73
N SER A 398 -2.94 -12.01 12.15
CA SER A 398 -3.27 -12.13 10.72
C SER A 398 -4.75 -11.85 10.41
N HIS A 399 -5.60 -11.81 11.44
CA HIS A 399 -7.01 -11.51 11.30
C HIS A 399 -7.24 -10.03 11.08
N TYR A 400 -7.24 -9.64 9.83
CA TYR A 400 -7.77 -8.35 9.41
C TYR A 400 -9.25 -8.56 9.04
N ALA A 401 -10.13 -7.73 9.57
CA ALA A 401 -11.52 -7.77 9.16
C ALA A 401 -11.61 -7.50 7.65
N ASP A 402 -12.21 -8.41 6.90
CA ASP A 402 -12.56 -8.18 5.51
C ASP A 402 -13.26 -6.82 5.40
N PHE A 403 -12.88 -6.03 4.39
CA PHE A 403 -13.60 -4.80 4.09
C PHE A 403 -15.05 -5.19 3.74
N PRO A 404 -16.02 -4.91 4.59
CA PRO A 404 -17.38 -5.42 4.38
C PRO A 404 -18.00 -4.76 3.15
N ALA A 405 -18.86 -5.50 2.46
CA ALA A 405 -19.66 -4.92 1.41
C ALA A 405 -20.57 -3.81 1.96
N VAL A 406 -20.81 -2.76 1.16
CA VAL A 406 -21.64 -1.59 1.56
C VAL A 406 -23.07 -2.03 1.92
N GLU A 407 -23.52 -3.14 1.34
CA GLU A 407 -24.83 -3.77 1.59
C GLU A 407 -24.96 -4.33 3.01
N ASP A 408 -23.85 -4.80 3.59
CA ASP A 408 -23.78 -5.18 5.00
C ASP A 408 -23.54 -3.94 5.87
N ARG A 409 -24.56 -3.11 6.00
CA ARG A 409 -24.49 -1.82 6.69
C ARG A 409 -23.94 -1.93 8.11
N HIS A 410 -24.19 -3.04 8.80
CA HIS A 410 -23.77 -3.23 10.19
C HIS A 410 -22.25 -3.50 10.29
N ARG A 411 -21.72 -4.39 9.42
CA ARG A 411 -20.28 -4.68 9.35
C ARG A 411 -19.51 -3.49 8.77
N PHE A 412 -20.08 -2.85 7.75
CA PHE A 412 -19.52 -1.65 7.13
C PHE A 412 -19.39 -0.50 8.14
N HIS A 413 -20.46 -0.22 8.90
CA HIS A 413 -20.45 0.78 9.96
C HIS A 413 -19.39 0.47 11.02
N ARG A 414 -19.32 -0.78 11.48
CA ARG A 414 -18.33 -1.23 12.47
C ARG A 414 -16.91 -1.05 11.96
N HIS A 415 -16.65 -1.35 10.68
CA HIS A 415 -15.33 -1.19 10.07
C HIS A 415 -14.82 0.26 10.10
N TYR A 416 -15.72 1.25 10.00
CA TYR A 416 -15.34 2.67 10.05
C TYR A 416 -15.10 3.20 11.45
N ILE A 417 -15.81 2.68 12.47
CA ILE A 417 -15.72 3.16 13.84
C ILE A 417 -14.84 2.31 14.76
N ASP A 418 -14.45 1.12 14.30
CA ASP A 418 -13.62 0.19 15.04
C ASP A 418 -12.39 -0.18 14.20
N ASP A 419 -11.21 -0.10 14.79
CA ASP A 419 -9.97 -0.54 14.15
C ASP A 419 -9.44 -1.78 14.88
N ALA A 420 -9.51 -2.94 14.23
CA ALA A 420 -9.05 -4.20 14.79
C ALA A 420 -7.56 -4.18 15.21
N ASN A 421 -6.76 -3.25 14.67
CA ASN A 421 -5.38 -3.08 15.12
C ASN A 421 -5.27 -2.64 16.57
N LEU A 422 -6.30 -2.03 17.14
CA LEU A 422 -6.32 -1.67 18.55
C LEU A 422 -6.32 -2.92 19.45
N ASP A 423 -6.88 -4.02 18.98
CA ASP A 423 -6.93 -5.28 19.73
C ASP A 423 -5.60 -6.03 19.67
N LEU A 424 -4.72 -5.72 18.73
CA LEU A 424 -3.36 -6.24 18.67
C LEU A 424 -2.46 -5.72 19.80
N ASP A 425 -2.79 -4.55 20.33
CA ASP A 425 -2.22 -3.94 21.54
C ASP A 425 -0.69 -3.97 21.65
N PHE A 426 -0.02 -3.70 20.53
CA PHE A 426 1.44 -3.76 20.43
C PHE A 426 2.16 -2.97 21.53
N PHE A 427 1.60 -1.83 21.92
CA PHE A 427 2.22 -0.89 22.85
C PHE A 427 1.65 -0.97 24.27
N ARG A 428 0.79 -1.96 24.56
CA ARG A 428 0.22 -2.23 25.90
C ARG A 428 -0.43 -1.00 26.50
N TYR A 429 -1.38 -0.42 25.76
CA TYR A 429 -2.09 0.81 26.20
C TYR A 429 -2.77 0.61 27.55
N ASP A 430 -2.61 1.59 28.43
CA ASP A 430 -3.44 1.67 29.63
C ASP A 430 -4.93 1.90 29.27
N PRO A 431 -5.86 1.55 30.17
CA PRO A 431 -7.28 1.69 29.87
C PRO A 431 -7.72 3.11 29.47
N PRO A 432 -7.23 4.20 30.09
CA PRO A 432 -7.55 5.57 29.66
C PRO A 432 -7.06 5.91 28.25
N THR A 433 -5.81 5.54 27.91
CA THR A 433 -5.24 5.75 26.58
C THR A 433 -6.02 4.97 25.52
N ARG A 434 -6.32 3.69 25.79
CA ARG A 434 -7.13 2.85 24.89
C ARG A 434 -8.53 3.41 24.66
N ALA A 435 -9.17 3.95 25.71
CA ALA A 435 -10.47 4.60 25.59
C ALA A 435 -10.41 5.84 24.69
N MET A 436 -9.38 6.67 24.83
CA MET A 436 -9.19 7.85 23.98
C MET A 436 -8.91 7.50 22.52
N ILE A 437 -8.13 6.44 22.25
CA ILE A 437 -7.93 5.95 20.88
C ILE A 437 -9.29 5.58 20.26
N ARG A 438 -10.13 4.82 20.98
CA ARG A 438 -11.48 4.45 20.50
C ARG A 438 -12.36 5.67 20.24
N GLU A 439 -12.27 6.71 21.08
CA GLU A 439 -13.03 7.95 20.88
C GLU A 439 -12.59 8.69 19.60
N CYS A 440 -11.29 8.75 19.33
CA CYS A 440 -10.75 9.30 18.10
C CYS A 440 -11.19 8.50 16.87
N LEU A 441 -11.12 7.17 16.93
CA LEU A 441 -11.57 6.29 15.85
C LEU A 441 -13.06 6.47 15.57
N ARG A 442 -13.89 6.50 16.62
CA ARG A 442 -15.32 6.75 16.49
C ARG A 442 -15.61 8.07 15.80
N PHE A 443 -14.96 9.16 16.24
CA PHE A 443 -15.15 10.46 15.61
C PHE A 443 -14.85 10.43 14.10
N LYS A 444 -13.72 9.86 13.69
CA LYS A 444 -13.34 9.69 12.29
C LYS A 444 -14.41 8.89 11.52
N GLY A 445 -14.81 7.76 12.06
CA GLY A 445 -15.78 6.87 11.44
C GLY A 445 -17.14 7.51 11.27
N GLU A 446 -17.65 8.16 12.29
CA GLU A 446 -18.93 8.88 12.25
C GLU A 446 -18.91 10.03 11.23
N HIS A 447 -17.80 10.78 11.17
CA HIS A 447 -17.63 11.82 10.17
C HIS A 447 -17.75 11.26 8.74
N ASN A 448 -17.03 10.18 8.44
CA ASN A 448 -17.08 9.54 7.14
C ASN A 448 -18.48 9.00 6.80
N LEU A 449 -19.14 8.38 7.77
CA LEU A 449 -20.49 7.83 7.56
C LEU A 449 -21.53 8.92 7.32
N ARG A 450 -21.40 10.09 7.99
CA ARG A 450 -22.25 11.27 7.70
C ARG A 450 -22.00 11.79 6.28
N ALA A 451 -20.72 11.93 5.87
CA ALA A 451 -20.35 12.35 4.53
C ALA A 451 -20.92 11.42 3.43
N MET A 452 -21.05 10.14 3.72
CA MET A 452 -21.67 9.14 2.83
C MET A 452 -23.19 9.09 2.89
N GLY A 453 -23.84 9.90 3.78
CA GLY A 453 -25.28 9.84 4.00
C GLY A 453 -25.77 8.56 4.71
N LEU A 454 -24.86 7.82 5.31
CA LEU A 454 -25.15 6.56 6.03
C LEU A 454 -25.47 6.77 7.52
N LEU A 455 -25.08 7.92 8.09
CA LEU A 455 -25.50 8.39 9.39
C LEU A 455 -26.42 9.62 9.21
N ARG A 456 -27.69 9.51 9.63
CA ARG A 456 -28.59 10.66 9.72
C ARG A 456 -28.50 11.27 11.12
N ASP A 457 -28.38 12.60 11.22
CA ASP A 457 -28.47 13.34 12.48
C ASP A 457 -29.86 13.15 13.14
N PRO A 458 -30.00 13.18 14.46
CA PRO A 458 -29.16 12.76 15.58
C PRO A 458 -29.81 11.60 16.38
N VAL A 459 -29.85 10.41 15.90
CA VAL A 459 -30.35 9.24 16.66
C VAL A 459 -29.31 8.12 16.61
N PHE A 460 -28.16 8.35 17.18
CA PHE A 460 -27.29 7.27 17.61
C PHE A 460 -27.25 7.31 19.16
N GLU A 461 -28.22 6.68 19.78
CA GLU A 461 -28.04 6.23 21.14
C GLU A 461 -26.95 5.15 21.13
N PRO A 462 -25.88 5.30 21.95
CA PRO A 462 -24.91 4.24 22.11
C PRO A 462 -25.64 3.02 22.66
N GLN A 463 -25.78 1.97 21.86
CA GLN A 463 -26.22 0.71 22.40
C GLN A 463 -25.27 0.32 23.52
N ALA A 464 -25.86 0.04 24.67
CA ALA A 464 -25.15 -0.50 25.83
C ALA A 464 -24.23 -1.66 25.39
N PRO A 465 -23.04 -1.84 26.04
CA PRO A 465 -22.16 -2.94 25.72
C PRO A 465 -22.96 -4.23 25.75
N MET A 466 -22.98 -4.95 24.64
CA MET A 466 -23.59 -6.29 24.59
C MET A 466 -22.93 -7.12 25.69
N ALA A 467 -23.72 -7.40 26.73
CA ALA A 467 -23.37 -8.38 27.72
C ALA A 467 -23.03 -9.69 26.98
N ALA A 468 -21.91 -10.30 27.36
CA ALA A 468 -21.45 -11.56 26.84
C ALA A 468 -22.62 -12.54 26.70
N LEU A 469 -22.89 -12.97 25.46
CA LEU A 469 -23.65 -14.19 25.24
C LEU A 469 -22.65 -15.34 25.48
N ALA A 470 -22.95 -16.08 26.55
CA ALA A 470 -22.30 -17.30 26.97
C ALA A 470 -22.29 -18.37 25.89
#